data_ed2ffd3aac1bac5b1148c2e8cee9655a
#
_entry.id   ed2ffd3aac1bac5b1148c2e8cee9655a
#
_cell.length_a   1.000
_cell.length_b   1.000
_cell.length_c   1.000
_cell.angle_alpha   90.00
_cell.angle_beta   90.00
_cell.angle_gamma   90.00
#
_symmetry.space_group_name_H-M   'P 1'
#
loop_
_entity.id
_entity.type
_entity.pdbx_description
1 polymer ?
#
loop_
_entity_poly.entity_id
_entity_poly.type
_entity_poly.pdbx_seq_one_letter_code
_entity_poly.pdbx_strand_id
1 'polypeptide(L)'
;MKDRYILAFETSCDETSVAVLKNDEELLSNVIASQIESHKRFGGVVPEVASRHHVEVITACIEEALAEAGITENDVTAVAVTYGPGLVGALLVGLSAAKAFAWARGLPLIPVNHMAGHLMAAQSVEPLKFPLLALLVSGGHTELVYVSEAGDYKIVGETRDDAVGEAYDKVGRVMGLTYPAGREIDELAHQGQDLYDFPRAMIKEDNLEFSFSGLKSAFINLHHNAEQKGESLSTEDLCASFQAAVMDILMAKTKKALEKYPVKTLVVAGGVAANKGLRERLAAEITDVKVIIPPLRLCGDNAGMIAYASVSEWNKENFAGLDLNAKPSLAFDTIE
;
A
#
# COMPACT_ATOMS: atom_id res chain seq x y z
N MET A 1 9.41 32.95 -1.01
CA MET A 1 9.71 32.03 0.11
C MET A 1 10.88 31.17 -0.31
N LYS A 2 11.70 30.68 0.61
CA LYS A 2 12.78 29.73 0.28
C LYS A 2 12.12 28.39 -0.03
N ASP A 3 12.58 27.69 -1.07
CA ASP A 3 12.06 26.35 -1.40
C ASP A 3 12.19 25.40 -0.20
N ARG A 4 11.19 24.55 -0.02
CA ARG A 4 11.18 23.49 0.99
C ARG A 4 11.45 22.13 0.31
N TYR A 5 12.42 21.40 0.82
CA TYR A 5 12.77 20.06 0.34
C TYR A 5 12.62 19.08 1.50
N ILE A 6 11.70 18.13 1.38
CA ILE A 6 11.50 17.04 2.34
C ILE A 6 12.19 15.80 1.79
N LEU A 7 13.15 15.25 2.54
CA LEU A 7 13.77 13.96 2.27
C LEU A 7 13.01 12.89 3.04
N ALA A 8 12.34 11.98 2.33
CA ALA A 8 11.50 10.95 2.92
C ALA A 8 12.13 9.56 2.81
N PHE A 9 11.85 8.72 3.82
CA PHE A 9 12.37 7.35 3.95
C PHE A 9 11.23 6.37 4.14
N GLU A 10 11.26 5.26 3.38
CA GLU A 10 10.36 4.12 3.52
C GLU A 10 11.17 2.83 3.56
N THR A 11 11.00 2.05 4.63
CA THR A 11 11.65 0.74 4.83
C THR A 11 10.76 -0.21 5.64
N SER A 12 9.45 -0.08 5.56
CA SER A 12 8.54 -0.83 6.46
C SER A 12 8.45 -2.33 6.15
N CYS A 13 8.79 -2.75 4.93
CA CYS A 13 8.67 -4.15 4.48
C CYS A 13 9.90 -4.59 3.69
N ASP A 14 9.80 -4.75 2.37
CA ASP A 14 10.86 -5.29 1.50
C ASP A 14 11.31 -4.30 0.40
N GLU A 15 10.86 -3.05 0.45
CA GLU A 15 11.38 -1.95 -0.36
C GLU A 15 12.19 -0.99 0.49
N THR A 16 13.43 -0.70 0.06
CA THR A 16 14.20 0.45 0.57
C THR A 16 13.96 1.61 -0.36
N SER A 17 13.35 2.67 0.12
CA SER A 17 13.07 3.83 -0.73
C SER A 17 13.44 5.15 -0.05
N VAL A 18 13.95 6.08 -0.87
CA VAL A 18 14.23 7.47 -0.49
C VAL A 18 13.70 8.39 -1.57
N ALA A 19 13.04 9.47 -1.18
CA ALA A 19 12.43 10.41 -2.10
C ALA A 19 12.66 11.87 -1.67
N VAL A 20 12.60 12.78 -2.63
CA VAL A 20 12.64 14.22 -2.39
C VAL A 20 11.36 14.86 -2.91
N LEU A 21 10.63 15.54 -2.02
CA LEU A 21 9.44 16.33 -2.34
C LEU A 21 9.79 17.82 -2.18
N LYS A 22 9.47 18.59 -3.21
CA LYS A 22 9.67 20.06 -3.22
C LYS A 22 8.34 20.77 -3.06
N ASN A 23 8.27 21.73 -2.15
CA ASN A 23 7.16 22.66 -1.95
C ASN A 23 5.78 21.97 -1.85
N ASP A 24 5.74 20.77 -1.22
CA ASP A 24 4.55 19.97 -0.95
C ASP A 24 3.89 19.31 -2.18
N GLU A 25 4.34 19.59 -3.38
CA GLU A 25 3.66 19.21 -4.62
C GLU A 25 4.57 18.44 -5.59
N GLU A 26 5.82 18.86 -5.75
CA GLU A 26 6.70 18.36 -6.79
C GLU A 26 7.60 17.24 -6.27
N LEU A 27 7.28 15.99 -6.64
CA LEU A 27 8.14 14.84 -6.36
C LEU A 27 9.32 14.83 -7.33
N LEU A 28 10.49 15.30 -6.85
CA LEU A 28 11.70 15.43 -7.66
C LEU A 28 12.40 14.10 -7.88
N SER A 29 12.40 13.22 -6.89
CA SER A 29 12.99 11.88 -6.96
C SER A 29 12.20 10.89 -6.14
N ASN A 30 12.27 9.59 -6.52
CA ASN A 30 11.68 8.49 -5.78
C ASN A 30 12.43 7.20 -6.10
N VAL A 31 13.56 7.01 -5.45
CA VAL A 31 14.46 5.85 -5.62
C VAL A 31 13.88 4.66 -4.84
N ILE A 32 13.79 3.51 -5.47
CA ILE A 32 13.26 2.29 -4.88
C ILE A 32 14.23 1.13 -5.17
N ALA A 33 14.82 0.59 -4.12
CA ALA A 33 15.60 -0.66 -4.17
C ALA A 33 14.72 -1.80 -3.64
N SER A 34 14.09 -2.54 -4.56
CA SER A 34 13.19 -3.65 -4.23
C SER A 34 13.95 -4.93 -3.95
N GLN A 35 13.48 -5.68 -2.98
CA GLN A 35 14.04 -6.96 -2.56
C GLN A 35 13.23 -8.16 -3.08
N ILE A 36 12.27 -7.96 -3.98
CA ILE A 36 11.40 -9.02 -4.53
C ILE A 36 12.21 -10.21 -5.00
N GLU A 37 13.29 -9.99 -5.75
CA GLU A 37 14.13 -11.09 -6.27
C GLU A 37 14.76 -11.94 -5.14
N SER A 38 15.14 -11.31 -4.02
CA SER A 38 15.68 -12.02 -2.86
C SER A 38 14.62 -12.84 -2.13
N HIS A 39 13.38 -12.40 -2.14
CA HIS A 39 12.27 -13.03 -1.43
C HIS A 39 11.53 -14.10 -2.25
N LYS A 40 11.62 -14.07 -3.59
CA LYS A 40 10.99 -15.07 -4.49
C LYS A 40 11.28 -16.50 -4.08
N ARG A 41 12.52 -16.84 -3.75
CA ARG A 41 12.95 -18.20 -3.34
C ARG A 41 12.26 -18.69 -2.05
N PHE A 42 11.75 -17.79 -1.23
CA PHE A 42 11.02 -18.12 0.00
C PHE A 42 9.51 -18.10 -0.21
N GLY A 43 9.04 -17.55 -1.33
CA GLY A 43 7.62 -17.37 -1.64
C GLY A 43 6.92 -16.36 -0.73
N GLY A 44 7.65 -15.34 -0.25
CA GLY A 44 7.17 -14.28 0.60
C GLY A 44 8.30 -13.60 1.38
N VAL A 45 8.01 -12.47 2.02
CA VAL A 45 8.98 -11.67 2.76
C VAL A 45 9.50 -12.41 3.99
N VAL A 46 10.82 -12.42 4.16
CA VAL A 46 11.51 -12.92 5.36
C VAL A 46 12.09 -11.74 6.12
N PRO A 47 11.55 -11.38 7.31
CA PRO A 47 11.88 -10.14 8.02
C PRO A 47 13.37 -9.94 8.29
N GLU A 48 14.09 -10.99 8.68
CA GLU A 48 15.53 -10.96 8.92
C GLU A 48 16.34 -10.65 7.65
N VAL A 49 15.91 -11.19 6.51
CA VAL A 49 16.54 -10.93 5.21
C VAL A 49 16.28 -9.50 4.78
N ALA A 50 15.02 -9.04 4.92
CA ALA A 50 14.63 -7.68 4.59
C ALA A 50 15.47 -6.66 5.36
N SER A 51 15.58 -6.81 6.67
CA SER A 51 16.33 -5.89 7.52
C SER A 51 17.80 -5.75 7.10
N ARG A 52 18.45 -6.85 6.70
CA ARG A 52 19.85 -6.84 6.26
C ARG A 52 20.01 -6.12 4.92
N HIS A 53 19.13 -6.37 3.98
CA HIS A 53 19.17 -5.70 2.67
C HIS A 53 18.98 -4.19 2.80
N HIS A 54 18.09 -3.73 3.66
CA HIS A 54 17.92 -2.29 3.90
C HIS A 54 19.23 -1.62 4.34
N VAL A 55 19.98 -2.25 5.26
CA VAL A 55 21.26 -1.71 5.74
C VAL A 55 22.28 -1.58 4.60
N GLU A 56 22.29 -2.52 3.66
CA GLU A 56 23.27 -2.56 2.57
C GLU A 56 23.05 -1.43 1.56
N VAL A 57 21.78 -1.00 1.33
CA VAL A 57 21.43 -0.11 0.21
C VAL A 57 20.97 1.28 0.61
N ILE A 58 20.59 1.52 1.88
CA ILE A 58 19.95 2.78 2.30
C ILE A 58 20.81 4.02 1.99
N THR A 59 22.13 3.93 2.17
CA THR A 59 23.04 5.06 1.91
C THR A 59 23.09 5.39 0.42
N ALA A 60 23.17 4.37 -0.44
CA ALA A 60 23.14 4.56 -1.89
C ALA A 60 21.81 5.16 -2.35
N CYS A 61 20.69 4.73 -1.78
CA CYS A 61 19.37 5.31 -2.08
C CYS A 61 19.29 6.80 -1.69
N ILE A 62 19.91 7.22 -0.58
CA ILE A 62 19.98 8.64 -0.19
C ILE A 62 20.76 9.44 -1.21
N GLU A 63 21.97 8.98 -1.58
CA GLU A 63 22.85 9.65 -2.54
C GLU A 63 22.17 9.78 -3.91
N GLU A 64 21.56 8.71 -4.38
CA GLU A 64 20.85 8.67 -5.66
C GLU A 64 19.60 9.59 -5.65
N ALA A 65 18.81 9.59 -4.58
CA ALA A 65 17.64 10.45 -4.46
C ALA A 65 17.99 11.94 -4.49
N LEU A 66 19.06 12.34 -3.82
CA LEU A 66 19.55 13.72 -3.84
C LEU A 66 20.09 14.10 -5.23
N ALA A 67 20.84 13.19 -5.86
CA ALA A 67 21.40 13.41 -7.21
C ALA A 67 20.31 13.55 -8.27
N GLU A 68 19.30 12.64 -8.27
CA GLU A 68 18.13 12.72 -9.17
C GLU A 68 17.33 14.01 -8.96
N ALA A 69 17.18 14.46 -7.70
CA ALA A 69 16.50 15.70 -7.37
C ALA A 69 17.31 16.96 -7.77
N GLY A 70 18.59 16.80 -8.12
CA GLY A 70 19.47 17.91 -8.47
C GLY A 70 19.78 18.83 -7.29
N ILE A 71 19.77 18.32 -6.07
CA ILE A 71 20.05 19.05 -4.83
C ILE A 71 21.17 18.37 -4.03
N THR A 72 21.65 19.07 -3.02
CA THR A 72 22.61 18.55 -2.05
C THR A 72 21.93 18.31 -0.69
N GLU A 73 22.62 17.61 0.19
CA GLU A 73 22.17 17.43 1.56
C GLU A 73 22.00 18.74 2.35
N ASN A 74 22.62 19.85 1.89
CA ASN A 74 22.48 21.16 2.52
C ASN A 74 21.19 21.91 2.13
N ASP A 75 20.53 21.46 1.07
CA ASP A 75 19.29 22.05 0.59
C ASP A 75 18.07 21.45 1.30
N VAL A 76 18.22 20.25 1.90
CA VAL A 76 17.15 19.56 2.63
C VAL A 76 16.70 20.41 3.82
N THR A 77 15.39 20.57 3.97
CA THR A 77 14.77 21.41 5.03
C THR A 77 14.03 20.59 6.11
N ALA A 78 13.67 19.36 5.81
CA ALA A 78 13.04 18.43 6.76
C ALA A 78 13.28 16.98 6.34
N VAL A 79 13.16 16.06 7.30
CA VAL A 79 13.29 14.62 7.08
C VAL A 79 12.00 13.95 7.50
N ALA A 80 11.40 13.15 6.62
CA ALA A 80 10.22 12.34 6.91
C ALA A 80 10.59 10.86 6.94
N VAL A 81 9.97 10.08 7.81
CA VAL A 81 10.26 8.64 7.91
C VAL A 81 9.05 7.85 8.37
N THR A 82 8.86 6.70 7.75
CA THR A 82 7.90 5.71 8.21
C THR A 82 8.37 5.12 9.55
N TYR A 83 7.51 5.26 10.59
CA TYR A 83 7.80 4.65 11.89
C TYR A 83 6.88 3.49 12.25
N GLY A 84 5.90 3.19 11.40
CA GLY A 84 4.96 2.08 11.49
C GLY A 84 3.68 2.32 10.67
N PRO A 85 2.82 1.28 10.55
CA PRO A 85 3.12 -0.13 10.86
C PRO A 85 4.15 -0.74 9.91
N GLY A 86 4.67 -1.94 10.27
CA GLY A 86 5.64 -2.67 9.44
C GLY A 86 6.55 -3.62 10.22
N LEU A 87 7.51 -4.21 9.53
CA LEU A 87 8.49 -5.11 10.11
C LEU A 87 9.48 -4.34 10.99
N VAL A 88 9.56 -4.70 12.27
CA VAL A 88 10.34 -3.93 13.26
C VAL A 88 11.80 -3.72 12.85
N GLY A 89 12.49 -4.77 12.39
CA GLY A 89 13.88 -4.68 11.98
C GLY A 89 14.10 -3.80 10.75
N ALA A 90 13.17 -3.86 9.80
CA ALA A 90 13.16 -3.04 8.60
C ALA A 90 12.90 -1.56 8.93
N LEU A 91 11.85 -1.27 9.72
CA LEU A 91 11.55 0.09 10.20
C LEU A 91 12.74 0.74 10.92
N LEU A 92 13.45 -0.03 11.76
CA LEU A 92 14.60 0.48 12.53
C LEU A 92 15.75 0.96 11.63
N VAL A 93 15.92 0.40 10.44
CA VAL A 93 16.95 0.84 9.49
C VAL A 93 16.62 2.23 8.95
N GLY A 94 15.41 2.43 8.43
CA GLY A 94 14.97 3.74 7.94
C GLY A 94 14.97 4.80 9.03
N LEU A 95 14.44 4.46 10.22
CA LEU A 95 14.46 5.35 11.39
C LEU A 95 15.88 5.77 11.79
N SER A 96 16.82 4.84 11.81
CA SER A 96 18.21 5.13 12.19
C SER A 96 18.85 6.06 11.16
N ALA A 97 18.67 5.80 9.87
CA ALA A 97 19.19 6.63 8.79
C ALA A 97 18.59 8.05 8.83
N ALA A 98 17.25 8.14 8.95
CA ALA A 98 16.53 9.41 9.00
C ALA A 98 16.93 10.25 10.22
N LYS A 99 17.01 9.64 11.40
CA LYS A 99 17.49 10.32 12.63
C LYS A 99 18.90 10.82 12.50
N ALA A 100 19.81 9.98 12.00
CA ALA A 100 21.21 10.36 11.82
C ALA A 100 21.33 11.57 10.86
N PHE A 101 20.60 11.54 9.74
CA PHE A 101 20.57 12.64 8.77
C PHE A 101 19.99 13.92 9.38
N ALA A 102 18.82 13.82 10.03
CA ALA A 102 18.17 14.96 10.68
C ALA A 102 19.06 15.59 11.76
N TRP A 103 19.64 14.76 12.63
CA TRP A 103 20.51 15.21 13.71
C TRP A 103 21.77 15.92 13.20
N ALA A 104 22.45 15.32 12.21
CA ALA A 104 23.68 15.88 11.65
C ALA A 104 23.48 17.26 11.00
N ARG A 105 22.26 17.57 10.58
CA ARG A 105 21.90 18.82 9.87
C ARG A 105 21.02 19.75 10.71
N GLY A 106 20.64 19.35 11.94
CA GLY A 106 19.73 20.14 12.79
C GLY A 106 18.34 20.33 12.17
N LEU A 107 17.83 19.31 11.45
CA LEU A 107 16.56 19.36 10.72
C LEU A 107 15.41 18.75 11.56
N PRO A 108 14.17 19.22 11.37
CA PRO A 108 13.00 18.58 11.96
C PRO A 108 12.81 17.18 11.38
N LEU A 109 12.41 16.23 12.25
CA LEU A 109 12.08 14.86 11.90
C LEU A 109 10.57 14.68 11.96
N ILE A 110 9.97 14.25 10.85
CA ILE A 110 8.52 14.09 10.68
C ILE A 110 8.19 12.59 10.73
N PRO A 111 7.47 12.11 11.77
CA PRO A 111 7.01 10.72 11.85
C PRO A 111 5.81 10.52 10.94
N VAL A 112 5.83 9.51 10.08
CA VAL A 112 4.75 9.23 9.13
C VAL A 112 4.23 7.81 9.34
N ASN A 113 2.90 7.67 9.36
CA ASN A 113 2.24 6.37 9.32
C ASN A 113 2.27 5.84 7.87
N HIS A 114 2.70 4.57 7.70
CA HIS A 114 2.79 3.91 6.40
C HIS A 114 1.46 3.92 5.62
N MET A 115 0.33 3.64 6.30
CA MET A 115 -0.99 3.62 5.67
C MET A 115 -1.45 5.01 5.24
N ALA A 116 -1.09 6.05 6.02
CA ALA A 116 -1.27 7.44 5.59
C ALA A 116 -0.47 7.73 4.32
N GLY A 117 0.73 7.16 4.19
CA GLY A 117 1.53 7.21 2.97
C GLY A 117 0.75 6.74 1.76
N HIS A 118 0.24 5.51 1.78
CA HIS A 118 -0.55 4.96 0.68
C HIS A 118 -1.73 5.86 0.30
N LEU A 119 -2.50 6.34 1.27
CA LEU A 119 -3.64 7.22 1.02
C LEU A 119 -3.21 8.53 0.37
N MET A 120 -2.21 9.19 0.96
CA MET A 120 -1.77 10.52 0.52
C MET A 120 -0.97 10.50 -0.79
N ALA A 121 -0.51 9.34 -1.26
CA ALA A 121 0.05 9.19 -2.62
C ALA A 121 -0.89 9.70 -3.72
N ALA A 122 -2.20 9.70 -3.46
CA ALA A 122 -3.22 10.24 -4.36
C ALA A 122 -3.08 11.75 -4.61
N GLN A 123 -2.40 12.49 -3.74
CA GLN A 123 -2.08 13.92 -3.96
C GLN A 123 -1.18 14.15 -5.17
N SER A 124 -0.43 13.13 -5.59
CA SER A 124 0.37 13.19 -6.82
C SER A 124 -0.47 13.36 -8.09
N VAL A 125 -1.75 13.05 -8.04
CA VAL A 125 -2.70 13.21 -9.16
C VAL A 125 -3.33 14.60 -9.14
N GLU A 126 -3.81 15.00 -7.96
CA GLU A 126 -4.40 16.32 -7.70
C GLU A 126 -4.55 16.56 -6.20
N PRO A 127 -4.68 17.81 -5.76
CA PRO A 127 -4.95 18.12 -4.36
C PRO A 127 -6.23 17.46 -3.84
N LEU A 128 -6.12 16.70 -2.76
CA LEU A 128 -7.25 15.99 -2.18
C LEU A 128 -8.25 16.95 -1.53
N LYS A 129 -9.54 16.67 -1.71
CA LYS A 129 -10.64 17.42 -1.09
C LYS A 129 -11.31 16.55 -0.04
N PHE A 130 -11.44 17.10 1.15
CA PHE A 130 -12.05 16.43 2.30
C PHE A 130 -13.48 16.91 2.53
N PRO A 131 -14.37 16.11 3.18
CA PRO A 131 -14.10 14.72 3.54
C PRO A 131 -14.03 13.80 2.32
N LEU A 132 -13.32 12.69 2.47
CA LEU A 132 -13.21 11.64 1.45
C LEU A 132 -13.32 10.24 2.08
N LEU A 133 -13.57 9.24 1.24
CA LEU A 133 -13.45 7.83 1.58
C LEU A 133 -12.22 7.25 0.89
N ALA A 134 -11.50 6.36 1.55
CA ALA A 134 -10.41 5.63 0.94
C ALA A 134 -10.64 4.12 1.04
N LEU A 135 -10.34 3.41 -0.06
CA LEU A 135 -10.18 1.95 -0.09
C LEU A 135 -8.68 1.67 -0.17
N LEU A 136 -8.11 1.20 0.93
CA LEU A 136 -6.70 0.81 1.03
C LEU A 136 -6.60 -0.70 0.83
N VAL A 137 -5.90 -1.12 -0.22
CA VAL A 137 -5.76 -2.53 -0.63
C VAL A 137 -4.31 -2.86 -0.93
N SER A 138 -3.66 -3.59 -0.05
CA SER A 138 -2.25 -3.94 -0.13
C SER A 138 -1.99 -5.42 0.19
N GLY A 139 -0.74 -5.83 0.25
CA GLY A 139 -0.34 -7.17 0.71
C GLY A 139 -0.72 -7.45 2.15
N GLY A 140 -0.69 -6.43 3.03
CA GLY A 140 -0.96 -6.58 4.46
C GLY A 140 -2.28 -6.00 4.95
N HIS A 141 -2.94 -5.14 4.17
CA HIS A 141 -4.12 -4.39 4.60
C HIS A 141 -5.24 -4.42 3.57
N THR A 142 -6.47 -4.45 4.06
CA THR A 142 -7.68 -4.22 3.27
C THR A 142 -8.65 -3.44 4.15
N GLU A 143 -8.76 -2.14 3.92
CA GLU A 143 -9.44 -1.21 4.81
C GLU A 143 -10.27 -0.20 4.02
N LEU A 144 -11.41 0.19 4.60
CA LEU A 144 -12.17 1.37 4.22
C LEU A 144 -11.95 2.44 5.29
N VAL A 145 -11.49 3.60 4.86
CA VAL A 145 -11.10 4.70 5.76
C VAL A 145 -11.88 5.94 5.40
N TYR A 146 -12.60 6.51 6.36
CA TYR A 146 -13.17 7.82 6.25
C TYR A 146 -12.16 8.87 6.72
N VAL A 147 -11.95 9.91 5.93
CA VAL A 147 -11.01 10.98 6.20
C VAL A 147 -11.76 12.30 6.26
N SER A 148 -11.87 12.87 7.45
CA SER A 148 -12.57 14.14 7.69
C SER A 148 -11.76 15.33 7.19
N GLU A 149 -10.47 15.32 7.45
CA GLU A 149 -9.47 16.28 6.97
C GLU A 149 -8.07 15.62 6.91
N ALA A 150 -7.10 16.30 6.36
CA ALA A 150 -5.74 15.75 6.23
C ALA A 150 -5.14 15.40 7.60
N GLY A 151 -4.79 14.13 7.79
CA GLY A 151 -4.24 13.59 9.04
C GLY A 151 -5.27 13.14 10.06
N ASP A 152 -6.58 13.15 9.73
CA ASP A 152 -7.66 12.63 10.57
C ASP A 152 -8.30 11.44 9.88
N TYR A 153 -7.98 10.24 10.35
CA TYR A 153 -8.36 8.97 9.75
C TYR A 153 -9.28 8.18 10.67
N LYS A 154 -10.32 7.55 10.11
CA LYS A 154 -11.21 6.62 10.80
C LYS A 154 -11.40 5.37 9.96
N ILE A 155 -10.92 4.22 10.44
CA ILE A 155 -11.22 2.93 9.84
C ILE A 155 -12.72 2.65 10.05
N VAL A 156 -13.45 2.50 8.96
CA VAL A 156 -14.90 2.23 8.99
C VAL A 156 -15.24 0.81 8.55
N GLY A 157 -14.24 0.10 8.03
CA GLY A 157 -14.30 -1.33 7.68
C GLY A 157 -12.91 -1.87 7.41
N GLU A 158 -12.65 -3.09 7.81
CA GLU A 158 -11.36 -3.76 7.63
C GLU A 158 -11.54 -5.26 7.38
N THR A 159 -10.49 -5.93 6.93
CA THR A 159 -10.54 -7.39 6.81
C THR A 159 -10.44 -8.05 8.18
N ARG A 160 -11.24 -9.11 8.38
CA ARG A 160 -11.20 -9.94 9.59
C ARG A 160 -10.15 -11.04 9.56
N ASP A 161 -9.54 -11.26 8.39
CA ASP A 161 -8.59 -12.35 8.18
C ASP A 161 -7.51 -11.95 7.17
N ASP A 162 -7.30 -12.70 6.10
CA ASP A 162 -6.28 -12.38 5.09
C ASP A 162 -6.56 -11.03 4.44
N ALA A 163 -5.54 -10.22 4.21
CA ALA A 163 -5.62 -9.08 3.30
C ALA A 163 -5.81 -9.56 1.86
N VAL A 164 -6.39 -8.71 1.01
CA VAL A 164 -6.67 -9.07 -0.38
C VAL A 164 -5.41 -9.46 -1.16
N GLY A 165 -4.31 -8.70 -0.99
CA GLY A 165 -3.04 -9.02 -1.66
C GLY A 165 -2.43 -10.32 -1.15
N GLU A 166 -2.51 -10.58 0.15
CA GLU A 166 -2.09 -11.85 0.74
C GLU A 166 -2.89 -13.05 0.18
N ALA A 167 -4.20 -12.86 -0.06
CA ALA A 167 -5.02 -13.89 -0.68
C ALA A 167 -4.58 -14.19 -2.12
N TYR A 168 -4.24 -13.16 -2.92
CA TYR A 168 -3.65 -13.33 -4.25
C TYR A 168 -2.34 -14.13 -4.19
N ASP A 169 -1.42 -13.79 -3.30
CA ASP A 169 -0.13 -14.46 -3.20
C ASP A 169 -0.26 -15.92 -2.74
N LYS A 170 -1.16 -16.21 -1.80
CA LYS A 170 -1.41 -17.57 -1.33
C LYS A 170 -2.03 -18.45 -2.43
N VAL A 171 -2.98 -17.91 -3.20
CA VAL A 171 -3.59 -18.59 -4.34
C VAL A 171 -2.58 -18.79 -5.46
N GLY A 172 -1.80 -17.77 -5.79
CA GLY A 172 -0.73 -17.86 -6.79
C GLY A 172 0.30 -18.93 -6.46
N ARG A 173 0.69 -19.04 -5.19
CA ARG A 173 1.61 -20.10 -4.74
C ARG A 173 1.07 -21.51 -5.02
N VAL A 174 -0.24 -21.73 -4.81
CA VAL A 174 -0.89 -23.04 -5.09
C VAL A 174 -0.86 -23.37 -6.58
N MET A 175 -0.99 -22.36 -7.44
CA MET A 175 -0.86 -22.52 -8.90
C MET A 175 0.59 -22.57 -9.41
N GLY A 176 1.58 -22.41 -8.53
CA GLY A 176 3.00 -22.37 -8.93
C GLY A 176 3.43 -21.06 -9.59
N LEU A 177 2.67 -19.97 -9.42
CA LEU A 177 2.99 -18.65 -9.94
C LEU A 177 4.09 -17.97 -9.12
N THR A 178 4.73 -16.97 -9.74
CA THR A 178 5.85 -16.24 -9.13
C THR A 178 5.37 -15.28 -8.06
N TYR A 179 6.06 -15.18 -6.94
CA TYR A 179 5.80 -14.16 -5.91
C TYR A 179 6.42 -12.80 -6.32
N PRO A 180 5.70 -11.68 -6.13
CA PRO A 180 4.28 -11.55 -5.75
C PRO A 180 3.36 -11.91 -6.95
N ALA A 181 2.28 -12.65 -6.67
CA ALA A 181 1.46 -13.27 -7.72
C ALA A 181 0.33 -12.36 -8.24
N GLY A 182 0.03 -11.26 -7.56
CA GLY A 182 -1.13 -10.43 -7.87
C GLY A 182 -1.19 -9.92 -9.30
N ARG A 183 -0.04 -9.49 -9.86
CA ARG A 183 0.05 -9.02 -11.24
C ARG A 183 -0.18 -10.16 -12.25
N GLU A 184 0.47 -11.30 -12.05
CA GLU A 184 0.36 -12.44 -12.95
C GLU A 184 -1.07 -13.01 -12.96
N ILE A 185 -1.71 -13.09 -11.79
CA ILE A 185 -3.13 -13.50 -11.68
C ILE A 185 -4.03 -12.52 -12.43
N ASP A 186 -3.81 -11.19 -12.32
CA ASP A 186 -4.59 -10.19 -13.04
C ASP A 186 -4.44 -10.34 -14.56
N GLU A 187 -3.21 -10.56 -15.06
CA GLU A 187 -2.93 -10.77 -16.48
C GLU A 187 -3.60 -12.07 -16.99
N LEU A 188 -3.55 -13.16 -16.25
CA LEU A 188 -4.20 -14.44 -16.58
C LEU A 188 -5.72 -14.34 -16.50
N ALA A 189 -6.26 -13.64 -15.51
CA ALA A 189 -7.70 -13.44 -15.35
C ALA A 189 -8.36 -12.77 -16.55
N HIS A 190 -7.65 -11.87 -17.23
CA HIS A 190 -8.14 -11.22 -18.46
C HIS A 190 -8.16 -12.16 -19.69
N GLN A 191 -7.54 -13.33 -19.60
CA GLN A 191 -7.51 -14.34 -20.65
C GLN A 191 -8.51 -15.47 -20.39
N GLY A 192 -9.00 -15.61 -19.16
CA GLY A 192 -9.93 -16.64 -18.72
C GLY A 192 -11.39 -16.18 -18.65
N GLN A 193 -12.23 -17.09 -18.19
CA GLN A 193 -13.66 -16.88 -17.96
C GLN A 193 -14.01 -17.20 -16.52
N ASP A 194 -14.97 -16.47 -15.93
CA ASP A 194 -15.51 -16.76 -14.60
C ASP A 194 -16.44 -17.97 -14.66
N LEU A 195 -15.88 -19.16 -14.44
CA LEU A 195 -16.58 -20.45 -14.55
C LEU A 195 -16.80 -21.12 -13.20
N TYR A 196 -16.04 -20.72 -12.15
CA TYR A 196 -16.08 -21.38 -10.84
C TYR A 196 -16.78 -20.48 -9.80
N ASP A 197 -17.86 -20.99 -9.21
CA ASP A 197 -18.63 -20.25 -8.20
C ASP A 197 -17.89 -20.25 -6.84
N PHE A 198 -16.95 -19.32 -6.69
CA PHE A 198 -16.25 -19.10 -5.43
C PHE A 198 -17.11 -18.30 -4.44
N PRO A 199 -16.94 -18.51 -3.12
CA PRO A 199 -17.71 -17.79 -2.10
C PRO A 199 -17.35 -16.29 -2.09
N ARG A 200 -18.39 -15.45 -1.93
CA ARG A 200 -18.29 -14.01 -1.67
C ARG A 200 -18.63 -13.78 -0.20
N ALA A 201 -17.62 -13.96 0.67
CA ALA A 201 -17.82 -13.86 2.10
C ALA A 201 -18.33 -12.47 2.51
N MET A 202 -19.21 -12.42 3.50
CA MET A 202 -19.75 -11.20 4.12
C MET A 202 -20.45 -10.20 3.18
N ILE A 203 -20.59 -10.49 1.87
CA ILE A 203 -21.17 -9.55 0.90
C ILE A 203 -22.60 -9.13 1.23
N LYS A 204 -23.40 -10.02 1.87
CA LYS A 204 -24.78 -9.77 2.27
C LYS A 204 -24.93 -9.21 3.69
N GLU A 205 -23.85 -9.17 4.46
CA GLU A 205 -23.89 -8.68 5.84
C GLU A 205 -23.97 -7.16 5.90
N ASP A 206 -24.69 -6.66 6.92
CA ASP A 206 -24.84 -5.21 7.12
C ASP A 206 -23.67 -4.59 7.89
N ASN A 207 -22.47 -4.84 7.38
CA ASN A 207 -21.23 -4.24 7.86
C ASN A 207 -20.33 -3.83 6.69
N LEU A 208 -19.20 -3.20 6.97
CA LEU A 208 -18.20 -2.77 5.99
C LEU A 208 -16.92 -3.62 6.02
N GLU A 209 -16.98 -4.76 6.70
CA GLU A 209 -15.83 -5.64 6.87
C GLU A 209 -15.65 -6.57 5.68
N PHE A 210 -14.42 -7.03 5.51
CA PHE A 210 -14.01 -7.96 4.47
C PHE A 210 -13.60 -9.31 5.06
N SER A 211 -13.57 -10.36 4.23
CA SER A 211 -12.98 -11.66 4.54
C SER A 211 -12.58 -12.34 3.24
N PHE A 212 -11.35 -12.85 3.18
CA PHE A 212 -10.80 -13.54 2.01
C PHE A 212 -10.31 -14.95 2.32
N SER A 213 -10.20 -15.36 3.59
CA SER A 213 -9.71 -16.68 3.99
C SER A 213 -10.61 -17.82 3.49
N GLY A 214 -11.93 -17.62 3.49
CA GLY A 214 -12.90 -18.59 2.96
C GLY A 214 -12.78 -18.74 1.45
N LEU A 215 -12.58 -17.65 0.71
CA LEU A 215 -12.34 -17.64 -0.73
C LEU A 215 -11.06 -18.41 -1.07
N LYS A 216 -9.95 -18.08 -0.40
CA LYS A 216 -8.67 -18.80 -0.54
C LYS A 216 -8.84 -20.31 -0.28
N SER A 217 -9.52 -20.69 0.80
CA SER A 217 -9.71 -22.10 1.14
C SER A 217 -10.54 -22.84 0.11
N ALA A 218 -11.59 -22.21 -0.43
CA ALA A 218 -12.41 -22.79 -1.50
C ALA A 218 -11.58 -23.00 -2.78
N PHE A 219 -10.73 -22.04 -3.15
CA PHE A 219 -9.83 -22.16 -4.28
C PHE A 219 -8.85 -23.33 -4.11
N ILE A 220 -8.16 -23.41 -2.97
CA ILE A 220 -7.21 -24.48 -2.67
C ILE A 220 -7.88 -25.85 -2.72
N ASN A 221 -9.07 -25.97 -2.15
CA ASN A 221 -9.84 -27.23 -2.17
C ASN A 221 -10.25 -27.62 -3.58
N LEU A 222 -10.70 -26.70 -4.42
CA LEU A 222 -11.05 -26.97 -5.81
C LEU A 222 -9.82 -27.48 -6.58
N HIS A 223 -8.69 -26.78 -6.47
CA HIS A 223 -7.44 -27.13 -7.15
C HIS A 223 -6.94 -28.52 -6.73
N HIS A 224 -6.84 -28.80 -5.43
CA HIS A 224 -6.40 -30.11 -4.92
C HIS A 224 -7.35 -31.25 -5.31
N ASN A 225 -8.68 -31.01 -5.28
CA ASN A 225 -9.65 -32.03 -5.67
C ASN A 225 -9.53 -32.38 -7.15
N ALA A 226 -9.28 -31.41 -8.02
CA ALA A 226 -9.05 -31.65 -9.43
C ALA A 226 -7.75 -32.44 -9.67
N GLU A 227 -6.65 -32.08 -9.01
CA GLU A 227 -5.39 -32.81 -9.07
C GLU A 227 -5.57 -34.30 -8.65
N GLN A 228 -6.27 -34.55 -7.53
CA GLN A 228 -6.54 -35.92 -7.05
C GLN A 228 -7.36 -36.75 -8.02
N LYS A 229 -8.26 -36.12 -8.79
CA LYS A 229 -9.08 -36.78 -9.80
C LYS A 229 -8.40 -36.90 -11.15
N GLY A 230 -7.22 -36.28 -11.33
CA GLY A 230 -6.54 -36.17 -12.62
C GLY A 230 -7.28 -35.24 -13.60
N GLU A 231 -8.10 -34.34 -13.12
CA GLU A 231 -8.77 -33.29 -13.91
C GLU A 231 -7.83 -32.11 -14.13
N SER A 232 -7.78 -31.60 -15.35
CA SER A 232 -7.01 -30.38 -15.68
C SER A 232 -7.95 -29.18 -15.63
N LEU A 233 -7.65 -28.20 -14.77
CA LEU A 233 -8.33 -26.92 -14.72
C LEU A 233 -7.52 -25.88 -15.51
N SER A 234 -8.19 -24.98 -16.24
CA SER A 234 -7.52 -23.83 -16.85
C SER A 234 -7.06 -22.87 -15.76
N THR A 235 -5.78 -22.52 -15.78
CA THR A 235 -5.21 -21.53 -14.85
C THR A 235 -5.83 -20.16 -15.07
N GLU A 236 -6.11 -19.79 -16.32
CA GLU A 236 -6.74 -18.55 -16.71
C GLU A 236 -8.17 -18.44 -16.14
N ASP A 237 -8.96 -19.51 -16.24
CA ASP A 237 -10.34 -19.53 -15.72
C ASP A 237 -10.39 -19.54 -14.20
N LEU A 238 -9.42 -20.21 -13.56
CA LEU A 238 -9.24 -20.16 -12.10
C LEU A 238 -8.92 -18.73 -11.64
N CYS A 239 -7.97 -18.06 -12.33
CA CYS A 239 -7.62 -16.67 -12.05
C CYS A 239 -8.81 -15.73 -12.26
N ALA A 240 -9.54 -15.90 -13.38
CA ALA A 240 -10.72 -15.08 -13.70
C ALA A 240 -11.80 -15.21 -12.63
N SER A 241 -12.12 -16.44 -12.22
CA SER A 241 -13.15 -16.70 -11.21
C SER A 241 -12.74 -16.22 -9.82
N PHE A 242 -11.47 -16.41 -9.45
CA PHE A 242 -10.94 -15.88 -8.18
C PHE A 242 -11.00 -14.35 -8.16
N GLN A 243 -10.51 -13.71 -9.21
CA GLN A 243 -10.52 -12.25 -9.32
C GLN A 243 -11.93 -11.68 -9.33
N ALA A 244 -12.88 -12.32 -10.05
CA ALA A 244 -14.28 -11.91 -10.03
C ALA A 244 -14.86 -11.92 -8.61
N ALA A 245 -14.60 -12.97 -7.81
CA ALA A 245 -15.04 -13.05 -6.43
C ALA A 245 -14.44 -11.95 -5.54
N VAL A 246 -13.13 -11.69 -5.69
CA VAL A 246 -12.45 -10.58 -4.97
C VAL A 246 -13.09 -9.26 -5.32
N MET A 247 -13.28 -8.97 -6.62
CA MET A 247 -13.85 -7.71 -7.08
C MET A 247 -15.28 -7.51 -6.58
N ASP A 248 -16.10 -8.56 -6.58
CA ASP A 248 -17.47 -8.49 -6.06
C ASP A 248 -17.51 -8.10 -4.59
N ILE A 249 -16.61 -8.66 -3.77
CA ILE A 249 -16.49 -8.31 -2.34
C ILE A 249 -16.05 -6.85 -2.17
N LEU A 250 -14.98 -6.44 -2.85
CA LEU A 250 -14.45 -5.08 -2.75
C LEU A 250 -15.49 -4.04 -3.19
N MET A 251 -16.13 -4.25 -4.34
CA MET A 251 -17.11 -3.31 -4.90
C MET A 251 -18.36 -3.21 -4.03
N ALA A 252 -18.89 -4.34 -3.53
CA ALA A 252 -20.08 -4.32 -2.68
C ALA A 252 -19.85 -3.53 -1.39
N LYS A 253 -18.72 -3.73 -0.72
CA LYS A 253 -18.40 -3.02 0.52
C LYS A 253 -18.06 -1.55 0.28
N THR A 254 -17.37 -1.24 -0.81
CA THR A 254 -17.06 0.15 -1.20
C THR A 254 -18.34 0.93 -1.50
N LYS A 255 -19.26 0.39 -2.29
CA LYS A 255 -20.56 1.04 -2.56
C LYS A 255 -21.35 1.28 -1.29
N LYS A 256 -21.44 0.28 -0.42
CA LYS A 256 -22.11 0.39 0.88
C LYS A 256 -21.46 1.46 1.76
N ALA A 257 -20.14 1.58 1.75
CA ALA A 257 -19.43 2.62 2.48
C ALA A 257 -19.76 4.02 1.93
N LEU A 258 -19.81 4.18 0.60
CA LEU A 258 -20.20 5.44 -0.05
C LEU A 258 -21.65 5.85 0.27
N GLU A 259 -22.56 4.89 0.41
CA GLU A 259 -23.94 5.15 0.86
C GLU A 259 -23.98 5.65 2.32
N LYS A 260 -23.17 5.05 3.19
CA LYS A 260 -23.12 5.36 4.63
C LYS A 260 -22.34 6.65 4.94
N TYR A 261 -21.31 6.93 4.14
CA TYR A 261 -20.42 8.09 4.28
C TYR A 261 -20.46 8.90 2.98
N PRO A 262 -21.44 9.84 2.85
CA PRO A 262 -21.58 10.61 1.61
C PRO A 262 -20.41 11.58 1.44
N VAL A 263 -19.56 11.26 0.49
CA VAL A 263 -18.36 12.03 0.11
C VAL A 263 -18.37 12.30 -1.39
N LYS A 264 -17.52 13.20 -1.86
CA LYS A 264 -17.36 13.49 -3.30
C LYS A 264 -16.16 12.81 -3.93
N THR A 265 -15.28 12.24 -3.11
CA THR A 265 -14.03 11.64 -3.54
C THR A 265 -13.85 10.26 -2.91
N LEU A 266 -13.53 9.28 -3.72
CA LEU A 266 -13.03 7.96 -3.33
C LEU A 266 -11.57 7.88 -3.74
N VAL A 267 -10.67 7.69 -2.79
CA VAL A 267 -9.27 7.33 -3.05
C VAL A 267 -9.15 5.81 -3.04
N VAL A 268 -8.45 5.22 -4.01
CA VAL A 268 -8.11 3.80 -3.98
C VAL A 268 -6.60 3.66 -4.08
N ALA A 269 -5.97 3.10 -3.03
CA ALA A 269 -4.52 3.09 -2.90
C ALA A 269 -4.00 1.77 -2.30
N GLY A 270 -2.68 1.60 -2.31
CA GLY A 270 -2.00 0.35 -1.96
C GLY A 270 -1.65 -0.47 -3.21
N GLY A 271 -0.81 -1.51 -3.03
CA GLY A 271 -0.27 -2.30 -4.15
C GLY A 271 -1.35 -2.94 -5.05
N VAL A 272 -2.47 -3.39 -4.46
CA VAL A 272 -3.58 -3.98 -5.23
C VAL A 272 -4.36 -2.93 -6.04
N ALA A 273 -4.24 -1.64 -5.74
CA ALA A 273 -4.79 -0.58 -6.58
C ALA A 273 -4.15 -0.51 -8.00
N ALA A 274 -3.01 -1.19 -8.20
CA ALA A 274 -2.40 -1.37 -9.51
C ALA A 274 -3.14 -2.40 -10.39
N ASN A 275 -3.97 -3.29 -9.80
CA ASN A 275 -4.71 -4.34 -10.50
C ASN A 275 -5.65 -3.72 -11.54
N LYS A 276 -5.55 -4.19 -12.79
CA LYS A 276 -6.30 -3.66 -13.92
C LYS A 276 -7.80 -3.98 -13.78
N GLY A 277 -8.15 -5.20 -13.37
CA GLY A 277 -9.54 -5.60 -13.15
C GLY A 277 -10.23 -4.74 -12.09
N LEU A 278 -9.53 -4.38 -11.01
CA LEU A 278 -10.06 -3.44 -10.00
C LEU A 278 -10.33 -2.06 -10.61
N ARG A 279 -9.39 -1.53 -11.37
CA ARG A 279 -9.54 -0.21 -12.03
C ARG A 279 -10.70 -0.18 -13.02
N GLU A 280 -10.87 -1.24 -13.79
CA GLU A 280 -11.98 -1.38 -14.74
C GLU A 280 -13.34 -1.45 -14.01
N ARG A 281 -13.44 -2.23 -12.93
CA ARG A 281 -14.66 -2.32 -12.12
C ARG A 281 -15.00 -1.00 -11.43
N LEU A 282 -14.01 -0.31 -10.87
CA LEU A 282 -14.20 1.02 -10.28
C LEU A 282 -14.72 2.02 -11.31
N ALA A 283 -14.13 2.08 -12.50
CA ALA A 283 -14.55 2.99 -13.55
C ALA A 283 -15.97 2.70 -14.06
N ALA A 284 -16.36 1.42 -14.13
CA ALA A 284 -17.68 1.00 -14.59
C ALA A 284 -18.79 1.19 -13.56
N GLU A 285 -18.48 1.02 -12.27
CA GLU A 285 -19.48 0.84 -11.21
C GLU A 285 -19.56 2.00 -10.21
N ILE A 286 -18.54 2.86 -10.12
CA ILE A 286 -18.49 4.03 -9.24
C ILE A 286 -18.49 5.29 -10.09
N THR A 287 -19.68 5.82 -10.38
CA THR A 287 -19.88 6.97 -11.29
C THR A 287 -20.30 8.24 -10.57
N ASP A 288 -20.81 8.13 -9.34
CA ASP A 288 -21.41 9.26 -8.61
C ASP A 288 -20.40 10.05 -7.77
N VAL A 289 -19.19 9.49 -7.59
CA VAL A 289 -18.09 10.14 -6.88
C VAL A 289 -16.82 10.12 -7.73
N LYS A 290 -15.95 11.09 -7.50
CA LYS A 290 -14.66 11.12 -8.18
C LYS A 290 -13.73 10.06 -7.60
N VAL A 291 -13.28 9.13 -8.44
CA VAL A 291 -12.29 8.12 -8.06
C VAL A 291 -10.89 8.64 -8.37
N ILE A 292 -10.01 8.64 -7.39
CA ILE A 292 -8.59 9.00 -7.53
C ILE A 292 -7.74 7.79 -7.17
N ILE A 293 -6.90 7.37 -8.11
CA ILE A 293 -5.96 6.25 -7.93
C ILE A 293 -4.57 6.76 -8.24
N PRO A 294 -3.58 6.60 -7.36
CA PRO A 294 -2.20 6.98 -7.63
C PRO A 294 -1.67 6.34 -8.92
N PRO A 295 -0.69 6.97 -9.58
CA PRO A 295 -0.01 6.35 -10.72
C PRO A 295 0.69 5.05 -10.25
N LEU A 296 0.85 4.08 -11.16
CA LEU A 296 1.36 2.73 -10.83
C LEU A 296 2.66 2.76 -10.01
N ARG A 297 3.55 3.69 -10.30
CA ARG A 297 4.83 3.87 -9.58
C ARG A 297 4.70 4.27 -8.10
N LEU A 298 3.51 4.72 -7.68
CA LEU A 298 3.22 5.13 -6.29
C LEU A 298 2.18 4.22 -5.61
N CYS A 299 1.76 3.12 -6.25
CA CYS A 299 0.82 2.17 -5.65
C CYS A 299 1.50 1.22 -4.65
N GLY A 300 2.72 0.73 -4.96
CA GLY A 300 3.52 -0.09 -4.04
C GLY A 300 4.21 0.75 -2.96
N ASP A 301 4.98 0.11 -2.09
CA ASP A 301 5.74 0.78 -1.04
C ASP A 301 6.83 1.66 -1.65
N ASN A 302 6.87 2.92 -1.28
CA ASN A 302 7.84 3.88 -1.77
C ASN A 302 7.91 5.13 -0.88
N ALA A 303 9.04 5.85 -0.91
CA ALA A 303 9.22 7.04 -0.09
C ALA A 303 8.47 8.27 -0.61
N GLY A 304 8.09 8.30 -1.90
CA GLY A 304 7.26 9.38 -2.44
C GLY A 304 5.90 9.47 -1.75
N MET A 305 5.27 8.34 -1.43
CA MET A 305 4.02 8.32 -0.68
C MET A 305 4.20 8.87 0.75
N ILE A 306 5.33 8.59 1.38
CA ILE A 306 5.67 9.10 2.71
C ILE A 306 5.94 10.60 2.66
N ALA A 307 6.59 11.07 1.61
CA ALA A 307 6.81 12.49 1.39
C ALA A 307 5.49 13.27 1.27
N TYR A 308 4.52 12.78 0.50
CA TYR A 308 3.19 13.41 0.41
C TYR A 308 2.44 13.38 1.75
N ALA A 309 2.48 12.28 2.49
CA ALA A 309 1.84 12.19 3.80
C ALA A 309 2.47 13.11 4.85
N SER A 310 3.78 13.34 4.75
CA SER A 310 4.51 14.22 5.67
C SER A 310 4.07 15.68 5.63
N VAL A 311 3.41 16.11 4.56
CA VAL A 311 2.92 17.50 4.41
C VAL A 311 1.86 17.82 5.46
N SER A 312 0.93 16.90 5.74
CA SER A 312 -0.08 17.10 6.78
C SER A 312 0.55 17.19 8.17
N GLU A 313 1.53 16.33 8.45
CA GLU A 313 2.26 16.33 9.72
C GLU A 313 3.10 17.59 9.91
N TRP A 314 3.73 18.06 8.83
CA TRP A 314 4.43 19.36 8.82
C TRP A 314 3.48 20.51 9.16
N ASN A 315 2.32 20.57 8.54
CA ASN A 315 1.34 21.63 8.76
C ASN A 315 0.74 21.61 10.17
N LYS A 316 0.72 20.44 10.82
CA LYS A 316 0.35 20.27 12.23
C LYS A 316 1.52 20.51 13.20
N GLU A 317 2.71 20.83 12.69
CA GLU A 317 3.96 20.94 13.46
C GLU A 317 4.28 19.67 14.28
N ASN A 318 3.89 18.50 13.76
CA ASN A 318 4.11 17.22 14.39
C ASN A 318 5.55 16.74 14.13
N PHE A 319 6.48 17.23 14.92
CA PHE A 319 7.90 16.86 14.83
C PHE A 319 8.30 15.94 16.00
N ALA A 320 9.04 14.91 15.67
CA ALA A 320 9.52 13.93 16.65
C ALA A 320 10.96 14.25 17.11
N GLY A 321 11.27 13.85 18.33
CA GLY A 321 12.63 13.82 18.83
C GLY A 321 13.41 12.58 18.37
N LEU A 322 14.69 12.52 18.75
CA LEU A 322 15.56 11.37 18.46
C LEU A 322 15.16 10.09 19.22
N ASP A 323 14.26 10.19 20.18
CA ASP A 323 13.65 9.09 20.91
C ASP A 323 12.53 8.38 20.12
N LEU A 324 12.10 8.92 18.97
CA LEU A 324 11.15 8.24 18.08
C LEU A 324 11.57 6.78 17.83
N ASN A 325 10.68 5.83 18.01
CA ASN A 325 10.96 4.42 17.82
C ASN A 325 9.97 3.73 16.88
N ALA A 326 10.36 2.59 16.34
CA ALA A 326 9.51 1.77 15.52
C ALA A 326 8.27 1.30 16.28
N LYS A 327 7.11 1.38 15.63
CA LYS A 327 5.83 0.88 16.12
C LYS A 327 5.25 -0.12 15.11
N PRO A 328 5.63 -1.41 15.17
CA PRO A 328 5.23 -2.43 14.18
C PRO A 328 3.72 -2.55 14.00
N SER A 329 2.96 -2.34 15.07
CA SER A 329 1.48 -2.39 15.09
C SER A 329 0.89 -1.00 15.33
N LEU A 330 1.46 0.03 14.66
CA LEU A 330 0.93 1.39 14.77
C LEU A 330 -0.51 1.44 14.25
N ALA A 331 -1.42 1.89 15.09
CA ALA A 331 -2.79 2.13 14.67
C ALA A 331 -2.87 3.24 13.62
N PHE A 332 -3.80 3.09 12.70
CA PHE A 332 -4.07 4.11 11.67
C PHE A 332 -5.18 5.08 12.09
N ASP A 333 -6.10 4.62 12.94
CA ASP A 333 -7.15 5.49 13.50
C ASP A 333 -6.55 6.64 14.31
N THR A 334 -6.99 7.86 13.99
CA THR A 334 -6.66 9.08 14.72
C THR A 334 -7.89 9.70 15.39
N ILE A 335 -9.10 9.21 15.04
CA ILE A 335 -10.39 9.68 15.55
C ILE A 335 -11.10 8.53 16.26
N GLU A 336 -11.52 8.75 17.52
CA GLU A 336 -12.32 7.78 18.29
C GLU A 336 -13.77 7.63 17.77
#